data_a563a66940dbb00fdf7e565e93586615
#
_entry.id   a563a66940dbb00fdf7e565e93586615
#
_cell.length_a   1.000
_cell.length_b   1.000
_cell.length_c   1.000
_cell.angle_alpha   90.00
_cell.angle_beta   90.00
_cell.angle_gamma   90.00
#
_symmetry.space_group_name_H-M   'P 1'
#
loop_
_entity.id
_entity.type
_entity.pdbx_description
1 polymer ?
#
loop_
_entity_poly.entity_id
_entity_poly.type
_entity_poly.pdbx_seq_one_letter_code
_entity_poly.pdbx_strand_id
1 'polypeptide(L)'
;MTKNFFYAAFSLVGLGLLPLHAGDWYNAMKPAGQATTIQLAQCRQIILPDQATEQEEAIARTIQPLWEKITKQPVTIVRESEANDDGGLFLGETEAATSLPQPGEDGISIGCNGNSILLRGGNGRGLLNAFYTLLNEDLGYRYYAVNAEMIPDVSEINVVARSYTPQLLLRDPYYFVSFNGDWSAANRTNAPNAFVAETLGGHLNFPGNDQVTFWHGDNYFVHTYQLLVPADQYFESHPEYFALNDKNERIRGHLCETNPETIKVATQTALQVLRDNPDKRLIDISRNDTGEICHCENCTALREKEGGSTGTMLYFANAIAAEIKKEFPDVIVTSLAYWVTREPAKSIVPADNISVRLCNDSCSWGNPFKKVRSHAYTVKNTKAWHETGNPLFIWDYNVNFSHYMAPMPNLDVIADNIRFWTENGAKGIMTQGAYQSPGGERDKLRSWVIAQLMWNPDLNEKELERDFIRGYFGPAAEEMEAY
;
A
#
# COMPACT_ATOMS: atom_id res chain seq x y z
N MET A 1 -3.60 -10.43 47.79
CA MET A 1 -5.00 -10.66 47.38
C MET A 1 -5.02 -10.86 45.87
N THR A 2 -4.96 -12.10 45.49
CA THR A 2 -4.97 -12.57 44.09
C THR A 2 -6.39 -12.52 43.55
N LYS A 3 -6.63 -11.74 42.50
CA LYS A 3 -7.90 -11.76 41.74
C LYS A 3 -7.70 -12.65 40.50
N ASN A 4 -8.26 -13.85 40.58
CA ASN A 4 -8.44 -14.72 39.43
C ASN A 4 -9.46 -14.10 38.45
N PHE A 5 -9.02 -13.80 37.23
CA PHE A 5 -9.94 -13.55 36.13
C PHE A 5 -10.30 -14.89 35.46
N PHE A 6 -11.58 -15.24 35.54
CA PHE A 6 -12.17 -16.35 34.80
C PHE A 6 -12.21 -16.00 33.32
N TYR A 7 -11.44 -16.72 32.51
CA TYR A 7 -11.68 -16.80 31.08
C TYR A 7 -12.83 -17.77 30.84
N ALA A 8 -13.98 -17.26 30.44
CA ALA A 8 -15.05 -18.10 29.91
C ALA A 8 -14.68 -18.49 28.47
N ALA A 9 -14.21 -19.73 28.32
CA ALA A 9 -14.07 -20.34 27.01
C ALA A 9 -15.49 -20.59 26.43
N PHE A 10 -15.90 -19.77 25.49
CA PHE A 10 -17.00 -20.11 24.59
C PHE A 10 -16.49 -21.19 23.62
N SER A 11 -16.80 -22.46 23.93
CA SER A 11 -16.73 -23.54 22.95
C SER A 11 -17.80 -23.26 21.90
N LEU A 12 -17.39 -22.73 20.76
CA LEU A 12 -18.19 -22.76 19.54
C LEU A 12 -18.42 -24.24 19.18
N VAL A 13 -19.63 -24.69 19.40
CA VAL A 13 -20.15 -25.95 18.86
C VAL A 13 -19.90 -25.86 17.34
N GLY A 14 -19.15 -26.83 16.81
CA GLY A 14 -18.93 -26.96 15.38
C GLY A 14 -20.25 -27.17 14.65
N LEU A 15 -20.87 -26.11 14.23
CA LEU A 15 -21.78 -26.10 13.11
C LEU A 15 -20.89 -26.38 11.90
N GLY A 16 -21.02 -27.59 11.36
CA GLY A 16 -20.36 -27.99 10.13
C GLY A 16 -20.60 -26.89 9.09
N LEU A 17 -19.53 -26.20 8.71
CA LEU A 17 -19.54 -25.34 7.55
C LEU A 17 -19.97 -26.22 6.38
N LEU A 18 -21.20 -26.08 5.94
CA LEU A 18 -21.60 -26.57 4.62
C LEU A 18 -20.60 -25.94 3.65
N PRO A 19 -19.99 -26.73 2.75
CA PRO A 19 -19.13 -26.15 1.73
C PRO A 19 -19.99 -25.14 0.97
N LEU A 20 -19.71 -23.86 1.18
CA LEU A 20 -20.24 -22.79 0.32
C LEU A 20 -19.75 -23.15 -1.08
N HIS A 21 -20.64 -23.65 -1.91
CA HIS A 21 -20.37 -23.75 -3.33
C HIS A 21 -19.96 -22.34 -3.76
N ALA A 22 -18.82 -22.24 -4.45
CA ALA A 22 -18.41 -21.00 -5.08
C ALA A 22 -19.58 -20.55 -5.98
N GLY A 23 -20.44 -19.72 -5.42
CA GLY A 23 -21.62 -19.19 -6.12
C GLY A 23 -21.22 -18.05 -7.02
N ASP A 24 -22.13 -17.57 -7.85
CA ASP A 24 -21.91 -16.45 -8.78
C ASP A 24 -21.48 -15.13 -8.09
N TRP A 25 -21.48 -15.09 -6.76
CA TRP A 25 -21.19 -13.92 -5.97
C TRP A 25 -19.70 -13.48 -5.97
N TYR A 26 -18.74 -14.36 -6.30
CA TYR A 26 -17.32 -13.98 -6.41
C TYR A 26 -16.93 -13.36 -7.77
N ASN A 27 -17.91 -13.06 -8.61
CA ASN A 27 -17.69 -12.52 -9.94
C ASN A 27 -17.09 -11.10 -9.97
N ALA A 28 -17.09 -10.38 -8.84
CA ALA A 28 -16.56 -9.02 -8.76
C ALA A 28 -15.13 -8.83 -9.31
N MET A 29 -14.31 -9.87 -9.22
CA MET A 29 -12.91 -9.84 -9.69
C MET A 29 -12.66 -10.77 -10.89
N LYS A 30 -13.68 -11.43 -11.42
CA LYS A 30 -13.50 -12.39 -12.51
C LYS A 30 -13.03 -11.69 -13.79
N PRO A 31 -11.92 -12.12 -14.40
CA PRO A 31 -11.43 -11.50 -15.61
C PRO A 31 -12.37 -11.79 -16.80
N ALA A 32 -12.51 -10.83 -17.69
CA ALA A 32 -13.22 -11.02 -18.94
C ALA A 32 -12.30 -11.65 -19.98
N GLY A 33 -12.79 -12.63 -20.73
CA GLY A 33 -12.03 -13.27 -21.82
C GLY A 33 -12.35 -14.74 -21.99
N GLN A 34 -11.69 -15.35 -22.96
CA GLN A 34 -11.76 -16.79 -23.15
C GLN A 34 -10.85 -17.49 -22.15
N ALA A 35 -11.44 -18.38 -21.36
CA ALA A 35 -10.70 -19.16 -20.36
C ALA A 35 -10.16 -20.47 -20.95
N THR A 36 -9.03 -20.90 -20.42
CA THR A 36 -8.49 -22.26 -20.58
C THR A 36 -8.70 -23.02 -19.28
N THR A 37 -9.38 -24.16 -19.34
CA THR A 37 -9.61 -25.01 -18.15
C THR A 37 -8.40 -25.88 -17.89
N ILE A 38 -7.85 -25.79 -16.69
CA ILE A 38 -6.72 -26.60 -16.21
C ILE A 38 -7.18 -27.46 -15.04
N GLN A 39 -6.86 -28.76 -15.10
CA GLN A 39 -7.14 -29.69 -14.02
C GLN A 39 -6.11 -29.55 -12.91
N LEU A 40 -6.52 -29.14 -11.72
CA LEU A 40 -5.62 -28.87 -10.59
C LEU A 40 -4.80 -30.10 -10.17
N ALA A 41 -5.36 -31.30 -10.33
CA ALA A 41 -4.65 -32.55 -10.04
C ALA A 41 -3.41 -32.80 -10.93
N GLN A 42 -3.27 -32.09 -12.03
CA GLN A 42 -2.10 -32.13 -12.92
C GLN A 42 -1.02 -31.11 -12.55
N CYS A 43 -1.37 -30.07 -11.77
CA CYS A 43 -0.45 -29.00 -11.38
C CYS A 43 0.40 -29.38 -10.15
N ARG A 44 1.14 -30.49 -10.21
CA ARG A 44 1.93 -31.03 -9.09
C ARG A 44 3.34 -30.47 -8.98
N GLN A 45 3.73 -29.61 -9.90
CA GLN A 45 5.05 -29.00 -9.92
C GLN A 45 4.92 -27.48 -9.88
N ILE A 46 5.76 -26.84 -9.07
CA ILE A 46 6.12 -25.44 -9.19
C ILE A 46 7.46 -25.42 -9.94
N ILE A 47 7.46 -24.80 -11.12
CA ILE A 47 8.57 -24.87 -12.06
C ILE A 47 9.23 -23.50 -12.10
N LEU A 48 10.51 -23.47 -11.77
CA LEU A 48 11.37 -22.28 -11.75
C LEU A 48 12.33 -22.28 -12.93
N PRO A 49 12.86 -21.12 -13.34
CA PRO A 49 13.96 -21.05 -14.28
C PRO A 49 15.15 -21.90 -13.82
N ASP A 50 15.95 -22.43 -14.75
CA ASP A 50 17.16 -23.18 -14.40
C ASP A 50 18.13 -22.35 -13.56
N GLN A 51 18.16 -21.03 -13.80
CA GLN A 51 18.91 -20.05 -13.03
C GLN A 51 17.96 -19.13 -12.24
N ALA A 52 17.11 -19.72 -11.41
CA ALA A 52 16.20 -18.94 -10.58
C ALA A 52 16.95 -18.04 -9.60
N THR A 53 16.43 -16.84 -9.40
CA THR A 53 16.90 -15.91 -8.37
C THR A 53 16.53 -16.40 -6.97
N GLU A 54 17.25 -15.93 -5.94
CA GLU A 54 16.89 -16.23 -4.55
C GLU A 54 15.44 -15.81 -4.21
N GLN A 55 14.95 -14.73 -4.82
CA GLN A 55 13.59 -14.24 -4.63
C GLN A 55 12.56 -15.18 -5.25
N GLU A 56 12.77 -15.68 -6.47
CA GLU A 56 11.88 -16.66 -7.11
C GLU A 56 11.82 -17.96 -6.30
N GLU A 57 12.99 -18.44 -5.81
CA GLU A 57 13.02 -19.62 -4.93
C GLU A 57 12.28 -19.40 -3.59
N ALA A 58 12.45 -18.22 -2.99
CA ALA A 58 11.77 -17.88 -1.76
C ALA A 58 10.25 -17.80 -1.96
N ILE A 59 9.80 -17.20 -3.06
CA ILE A 59 8.38 -17.15 -3.44
C ILE A 59 7.85 -18.57 -3.63
N ALA A 60 8.52 -19.41 -4.41
CA ALA A 60 8.09 -20.78 -4.67
C ALA A 60 7.91 -21.58 -3.37
N ARG A 61 8.89 -21.52 -2.46
CA ARG A 61 8.80 -22.19 -1.14
C ARG A 61 7.65 -21.65 -0.29
N THR A 62 7.36 -20.37 -0.39
CA THR A 62 6.33 -19.71 0.41
C THR A 62 4.92 -20.05 -0.09
N ILE A 63 4.70 -20.12 -1.40
CA ILE A 63 3.39 -20.42 -1.97
C ILE A 63 3.09 -21.92 -2.04
N GLN A 64 4.11 -22.77 -1.98
CA GLN A 64 3.96 -24.23 -2.09
C GLN A 64 2.92 -24.81 -1.13
N PRO A 65 2.91 -24.50 0.18
CA PRO A 65 1.91 -25.07 1.10
C PRO A 65 0.46 -24.67 0.75
N LEU A 66 0.25 -23.44 0.25
CA LEU A 66 -1.07 -23.02 -0.20
C LEU A 66 -1.46 -23.74 -1.51
N TRP A 67 -0.51 -23.87 -2.44
CA TRP A 67 -0.76 -24.59 -3.69
C TRP A 67 -1.05 -26.07 -3.47
N GLU A 68 -0.42 -26.73 -2.49
CA GLU A 68 -0.73 -28.09 -2.06
C GLU A 68 -2.15 -28.24 -1.50
N LYS A 69 -2.60 -27.26 -0.69
CA LYS A 69 -3.99 -27.24 -0.19
C LYS A 69 -5.00 -27.10 -1.34
N ILE A 70 -4.70 -26.26 -2.34
CA ILE A 70 -5.57 -25.99 -3.49
C ILE A 70 -5.63 -27.22 -4.40
N THR A 71 -4.49 -27.79 -4.77
CA THR A 71 -4.42 -28.94 -5.66
C THR A 71 -4.80 -30.26 -4.98
N LYS A 72 -4.80 -30.28 -3.64
CA LYS A 72 -5.02 -31.49 -2.80
C LYS A 72 -4.01 -32.58 -3.12
N GLN A 73 -2.82 -32.23 -3.57
CA GLN A 73 -1.74 -33.13 -3.95
C GLN A 73 -0.42 -32.63 -3.37
N PRO A 74 0.55 -33.51 -3.10
CA PRO A 74 1.93 -33.08 -2.89
C PRO A 74 2.45 -32.34 -4.12
N VAL A 75 3.14 -31.23 -3.87
CA VAL A 75 3.72 -30.36 -4.92
C VAL A 75 5.23 -30.34 -4.76
N THR A 76 5.96 -30.50 -5.85
CA THR A 76 7.43 -30.41 -5.86
C THR A 76 7.87 -29.11 -6.55
N ILE A 77 8.94 -28.51 -6.03
CA ILE A 77 9.62 -27.40 -6.71
C ILE A 77 10.76 -27.99 -7.54
N VAL A 78 10.78 -27.70 -8.84
CA VAL A 78 11.76 -28.24 -9.79
C VAL A 78 12.29 -27.13 -10.70
N ARG A 79 13.43 -27.39 -11.36
CA ARG A 79 13.92 -26.54 -12.44
C ARG A 79 13.21 -26.87 -13.76
N GLU A 80 13.15 -25.91 -14.69
CA GLU A 80 12.44 -26.07 -15.95
C GLU A 80 13.01 -27.25 -16.78
N SER A 81 14.34 -27.40 -16.77
CA SER A 81 15.01 -28.54 -17.41
C SER A 81 14.72 -29.93 -16.78
N GLU A 82 14.18 -29.95 -15.56
CA GLU A 82 13.85 -31.17 -14.81
C GLU A 82 12.32 -31.41 -14.77
N ALA A 83 11.53 -30.47 -15.33
CA ALA A 83 10.07 -30.57 -15.32
C ALA A 83 9.59 -31.75 -16.14
N ASN A 84 8.53 -32.41 -15.68
CA ASN A 84 7.87 -33.46 -16.47
C ASN A 84 6.75 -32.87 -17.35
N ASP A 85 6.23 -33.68 -18.29
CA ASP A 85 5.21 -33.27 -19.25
C ASP A 85 3.76 -33.21 -18.68
N ASP A 86 3.56 -33.53 -17.39
CA ASP A 86 2.22 -33.62 -16.79
C ASP A 86 1.53 -32.26 -16.63
N GLY A 87 2.30 -31.17 -16.70
CA GLY A 87 1.86 -29.81 -16.44
C GLY A 87 2.31 -29.30 -15.08
N GLY A 88 2.18 -27.97 -14.87
CA GLY A 88 2.63 -27.34 -13.65
C GLY A 88 2.32 -25.87 -13.57
N LEU A 89 2.82 -25.26 -12.51
CA LEU A 89 2.79 -23.81 -12.28
C LEU A 89 4.20 -23.26 -12.57
N PHE A 90 4.37 -22.65 -13.74
CA PHE A 90 5.62 -22.00 -14.15
C PHE A 90 5.70 -20.60 -13.55
N LEU A 91 6.78 -20.29 -12.88
CA LEU A 91 6.99 -19.03 -12.17
C LEU A 91 8.21 -18.28 -12.69
N GLY A 92 8.06 -16.96 -12.89
CA GLY A 92 9.17 -16.07 -13.19
C GLY A 92 9.62 -16.13 -14.65
N GLU A 93 10.94 -16.06 -14.86
CA GLU A 93 11.56 -15.97 -16.19
C GLU A 93 11.88 -17.38 -16.78
N THR A 94 10.95 -18.35 -16.62
CA THR A 94 11.05 -19.62 -17.31
C THR A 94 10.92 -19.43 -18.83
N GLU A 95 11.50 -20.30 -19.65
CA GLU A 95 11.40 -20.24 -21.12
C GLU A 95 9.93 -20.20 -21.56
N ALA A 96 9.09 -21.03 -20.95
CA ALA A 96 7.67 -21.07 -21.23
C ALA A 96 6.97 -19.73 -20.88
N ALA A 97 7.26 -19.12 -19.72
CA ALA A 97 6.62 -17.89 -19.27
C ALA A 97 7.12 -16.64 -20.02
N THR A 98 8.32 -16.68 -20.63
CA THR A 98 8.81 -15.56 -21.47
C THR A 98 7.99 -15.34 -22.74
N SER A 99 7.13 -16.31 -23.12
CA SER A 99 6.11 -16.14 -24.15
C SER A 99 5.05 -15.12 -23.80
N LEU A 100 4.84 -14.82 -22.51
CA LEU A 100 3.92 -13.81 -22.02
C LEU A 100 4.54 -12.39 -22.13
N PRO A 101 3.70 -11.35 -22.28
CA PRO A 101 4.18 -9.97 -22.23
C PRO A 101 4.98 -9.68 -20.96
N GLN A 102 6.06 -8.88 -21.06
CA GLN A 102 6.77 -8.37 -19.88
C GLN A 102 5.90 -7.28 -19.22
N PRO A 103 5.42 -7.47 -17.99
CA PRO A 103 4.65 -6.44 -17.31
C PRO A 103 5.56 -5.33 -16.74
N GLY A 104 4.96 -4.18 -16.41
CA GLY A 104 5.63 -3.11 -15.68
C GLY A 104 5.86 -3.48 -14.21
N GLU A 105 6.41 -2.54 -13.44
CA GLU A 105 6.69 -2.72 -12.00
C GLU A 105 5.42 -3.15 -11.24
N ASP A 106 5.54 -4.12 -10.33
CA ASP A 106 4.45 -4.78 -9.61
C ASP A 106 3.40 -5.46 -10.51
N GLY A 107 3.58 -5.33 -11.82
CA GLY A 107 2.65 -5.87 -12.82
C GLY A 107 2.77 -7.38 -12.96
N ILE A 108 1.78 -7.94 -13.61
CA ILE A 108 1.55 -9.37 -13.77
C ILE A 108 1.33 -9.74 -15.23
N SER A 109 1.73 -10.94 -15.61
CA SER A 109 1.24 -11.64 -16.80
C SER A 109 0.88 -13.08 -16.44
N ILE A 110 -0.31 -13.50 -16.85
CA ILE A 110 -0.88 -14.82 -16.59
C ILE A 110 -1.26 -15.44 -17.92
N GLY A 111 -0.99 -16.71 -18.11
CA GLY A 111 -1.38 -17.46 -19.30
C GLY A 111 -1.32 -18.96 -19.10
N CYS A 112 -1.53 -19.69 -20.17
CA CYS A 112 -1.47 -21.16 -20.17
C CYS A 112 -0.68 -21.68 -21.38
N ASN A 113 -0.08 -22.86 -21.20
CA ASN A 113 0.49 -23.65 -22.26
C ASN A 113 0.15 -25.12 -22.01
N GLY A 114 -0.74 -25.70 -22.84
CA GLY A 114 -1.27 -27.05 -22.57
C GLY A 114 -1.95 -27.12 -21.21
N ASN A 115 -1.48 -28.03 -20.34
CA ASN A 115 -1.97 -28.22 -18.98
C ASN A 115 -1.22 -27.36 -17.93
N SER A 116 -0.41 -26.42 -18.36
CA SER A 116 0.42 -25.60 -17.50
C SER A 116 -0.11 -24.19 -17.36
N ILE A 117 0.05 -23.62 -16.17
CA ILE A 117 -0.21 -22.22 -15.85
C ILE A 117 1.11 -21.48 -15.86
N LEU A 118 1.15 -20.35 -16.55
CA LEU A 118 2.35 -19.51 -16.68
C LEU A 118 2.14 -18.20 -15.92
N LEU A 119 3.05 -17.86 -15.01
CA LEU A 119 3.04 -16.64 -14.23
C LEU A 119 4.34 -15.88 -14.40
N ARG A 120 4.25 -14.62 -14.82
CA ARG A 120 5.38 -13.71 -14.96
C ARG A 120 5.10 -12.41 -14.20
N GLY A 121 6.12 -11.86 -13.54
CA GLY A 121 6.05 -10.59 -12.81
C GLY A 121 6.97 -9.54 -13.39
N GLY A 122 6.64 -8.24 -13.22
CA GLY A 122 7.53 -7.14 -13.59
C GLY A 122 8.74 -7.01 -12.66
N ASN A 123 8.61 -7.52 -11.43
CA ASN A 123 9.64 -7.67 -10.40
C ASN A 123 9.24 -8.83 -9.47
N GLY A 124 9.97 -9.07 -8.39
CA GLY A 124 9.64 -10.15 -7.44
C GLY A 124 8.25 -10.01 -6.84
N ARG A 125 7.85 -8.81 -6.41
CA ARG A 125 6.48 -8.56 -5.92
C ARG A 125 5.44 -8.79 -7.02
N GLY A 126 5.73 -8.40 -8.26
CA GLY A 126 4.87 -8.68 -9.42
C GLY A 126 4.62 -10.18 -9.62
N LEU A 127 5.62 -11.02 -9.40
CA LEU A 127 5.47 -12.47 -9.49
C LEU A 127 4.55 -13.02 -8.39
N LEU A 128 4.70 -12.53 -7.17
CA LEU A 128 3.80 -12.87 -6.06
C LEU A 128 2.37 -12.37 -6.31
N ASN A 129 2.23 -11.15 -6.84
CA ASN A 129 0.95 -10.59 -7.26
C ASN A 129 0.31 -11.44 -8.37
N ALA A 130 1.09 -11.98 -9.32
CA ALA A 130 0.57 -12.86 -10.36
C ALA A 130 -0.07 -14.13 -9.77
N PHE A 131 0.61 -14.75 -8.79
CA PHE A 131 0.08 -15.91 -8.08
C PHE A 131 -1.24 -15.58 -7.35
N TYR A 132 -1.27 -14.54 -6.53
CA TYR A 132 -2.50 -14.18 -5.81
C TYR A 132 -3.59 -13.63 -6.72
N THR A 133 -3.24 -13.03 -7.86
CA THR A 133 -4.24 -12.64 -8.87
C THR A 133 -4.88 -13.86 -9.52
N LEU A 134 -4.10 -14.87 -9.90
CA LEU A 134 -4.61 -16.14 -10.36
C LEU A 134 -5.59 -16.75 -9.34
N LEU A 135 -5.20 -16.77 -8.07
CA LEU A 135 -6.04 -17.36 -7.02
C LEU A 135 -7.32 -16.55 -6.80
N ASN A 136 -7.21 -15.23 -6.70
CA ASN A 136 -8.36 -14.38 -6.40
C ASN A 136 -9.36 -14.29 -7.56
N GLU A 137 -8.86 -14.21 -8.78
CA GLU A 137 -9.67 -13.88 -9.95
C GLU A 137 -10.12 -15.12 -10.74
N ASP A 138 -9.25 -16.12 -10.89
CA ASP A 138 -9.57 -17.31 -11.70
C ASP A 138 -10.07 -18.49 -10.82
N LEU A 139 -9.60 -18.59 -9.57
CA LEU A 139 -9.99 -19.68 -8.67
C LEU A 139 -11.12 -19.31 -7.71
N GLY A 140 -11.19 -18.03 -7.30
CA GLY A 140 -12.14 -17.57 -6.28
C GLY A 140 -11.62 -17.68 -4.84
N TYR A 141 -10.30 -17.81 -4.65
CA TYR A 141 -9.67 -17.73 -3.34
C TYR A 141 -9.86 -16.34 -2.72
N ARG A 142 -10.04 -16.29 -1.40
CA ARG A 142 -10.14 -15.03 -0.64
C ARG A 142 -9.41 -15.11 0.69
N TYR A 143 -8.75 -14.02 1.05
CA TYR A 143 -8.21 -13.81 2.37
C TYR A 143 -8.78 -12.51 2.94
N TYR A 144 -10.00 -12.58 3.48
CA TYR A 144 -10.77 -11.42 3.94
C TYR A 144 -10.15 -10.76 5.16
N ALA A 145 -9.70 -11.54 6.14
CA ALA A 145 -9.05 -11.08 7.36
C ALA A 145 -8.15 -12.19 7.93
N VAL A 146 -7.33 -11.87 8.92
CA VAL A 146 -6.56 -12.87 9.64
C VAL A 146 -7.48 -13.94 10.18
N ASN A 147 -7.18 -15.21 9.90
CA ASN A 147 -8.01 -16.39 10.21
C ASN A 147 -9.37 -16.45 9.46
N ALA A 148 -9.51 -15.69 8.39
CA ALA A 148 -10.68 -15.74 7.51
C ALA A 148 -10.26 -15.94 6.05
N GLU A 149 -9.56 -17.06 5.83
CA GLU A 149 -9.14 -17.55 4.51
C GLU A 149 -10.23 -18.47 3.95
N MET A 150 -10.58 -18.26 2.68
CA MET A 150 -11.49 -19.13 1.94
C MET A 150 -10.76 -19.75 0.75
N ILE A 151 -10.63 -21.06 0.76
CA ILE A 151 -10.08 -21.85 -0.34
C ILE A 151 -11.24 -22.59 -1.00
N PRO A 152 -11.56 -22.33 -2.28
CA PRO A 152 -12.64 -23.04 -2.98
C PRO A 152 -12.33 -24.53 -3.12
N ASP A 153 -13.36 -25.37 -2.91
CA ASP A 153 -13.27 -26.80 -3.13
C ASP A 153 -13.61 -27.14 -4.60
N VAL A 154 -12.62 -26.95 -5.47
CA VAL A 154 -12.76 -27.19 -6.92
C VAL A 154 -11.67 -28.15 -7.42
N SER A 155 -11.94 -28.82 -8.54
CA SER A 155 -10.99 -29.75 -9.20
C SER A 155 -10.28 -29.12 -10.39
N GLU A 156 -10.74 -27.96 -10.85
CA GLU A 156 -10.22 -27.26 -12.03
C GLU A 156 -10.20 -25.76 -11.80
N ILE A 157 -9.37 -25.07 -12.56
CA ILE A 157 -9.29 -23.61 -12.62
C ILE A 157 -9.48 -23.14 -14.07
N ASN A 158 -10.22 -22.06 -14.24
CA ASN A 158 -10.51 -21.45 -15.53
C ASN A 158 -9.65 -20.21 -15.73
N VAL A 159 -8.47 -20.36 -16.30
CA VAL A 159 -7.47 -19.30 -16.45
C VAL A 159 -7.74 -18.44 -17.66
N VAL A 160 -7.86 -17.13 -17.48
CA VAL A 160 -7.96 -16.15 -18.56
C VAL A 160 -6.59 -15.49 -18.75
N ALA A 161 -6.03 -15.64 -19.96
CA ALA A 161 -4.75 -15.02 -20.29
C ALA A 161 -4.86 -13.49 -20.29
N ARG A 162 -3.95 -12.84 -19.53
CA ARG A 162 -3.93 -11.37 -19.36
C ARG A 162 -2.61 -10.85 -18.85
N SER A 163 -2.41 -9.56 -19.07
CA SER A 163 -1.33 -8.78 -18.47
C SER A 163 -1.92 -7.51 -17.85
N TYR A 164 -1.45 -7.13 -16.66
CA TYR A 164 -1.91 -5.96 -15.94
C TYR A 164 -0.75 -5.33 -15.16
N THR A 165 -0.70 -4.02 -15.14
CA THR A 165 0.24 -3.27 -14.28
C THR A 165 -0.59 -2.30 -13.44
N PRO A 166 -0.51 -2.37 -12.09
CA PRO A 166 -1.28 -1.49 -11.23
C PRO A 166 -0.87 -0.02 -11.44
N GLN A 167 -1.85 0.88 -11.38
CA GLN A 167 -1.61 2.31 -11.54
C GLN A 167 -0.87 2.91 -10.34
N LEU A 168 -1.05 2.31 -9.15
CA LEU A 168 -0.50 2.76 -7.89
C LEU A 168 0.78 1.99 -7.52
N LEU A 169 1.88 2.71 -7.33
CA LEU A 169 3.13 2.20 -6.77
C LEU A 169 2.96 1.87 -5.28
N LEU A 170 2.33 2.77 -4.50
CA LEU A 170 2.03 2.55 -3.07
C LEU A 170 0.55 2.26 -2.90
N ARG A 171 0.25 1.12 -2.31
CA ARG A 171 -1.11 0.61 -2.02
C ARG A 171 -1.19 0.26 -0.54
N ASP A 172 -1.57 1.24 0.27
CA ASP A 172 -1.53 1.15 1.72
C ASP A 172 -2.91 1.40 2.36
N PRO A 173 -3.74 0.36 2.52
CA PRO A 173 -4.94 0.44 3.34
C PRO A 173 -4.53 0.40 4.82
N TYR A 174 -4.12 1.51 5.38
CA TYR A 174 -3.50 1.65 6.70
C TYR A 174 -4.49 1.33 7.85
N TYR A 175 -4.83 0.05 7.94
CA TYR A 175 -5.66 -0.57 8.97
C TYR A 175 -4.85 -1.63 9.72
N PHE A 176 -5.28 -1.98 10.93
CA PHE A 176 -4.57 -2.97 11.75
C PHE A 176 -4.37 -4.32 11.03
N VAL A 177 -5.37 -4.78 10.27
CA VAL A 177 -5.28 -6.04 9.52
C VAL A 177 -4.26 -5.99 8.38
N SER A 178 -4.03 -4.84 7.78
CA SER A 178 -3.08 -4.70 6.67
C SER A 178 -1.61 -4.81 7.10
N PHE A 179 -1.35 -4.80 8.41
CA PHE A 179 -0.03 -5.05 8.97
C PHE A 179 0.31 -6.53 9.10
N ASN A 180 -0.60 -7.42 8.71
CA ASN A 180 -0.31 -8.85 8.55
C ASN A 180 0.27 -9.10 7.16
N GLY A 181 1.45 -9.72 7.09
CA GLY A 181 2.16 -9.95 5.83
C GLY A 181 1.43 -10.88 4.87
N ASP A 182 0.82 -11.96 5.38
CA ASP A 182 0.05 -12.91 4.56
C ASP A 182 -1.19 -12.23 3.97
N TRP A 183 -1.89 -11.42 4.79
CA TRP A 183 -3.02 -10.64 4.31
C TRP A 183 -2.61 -9.62 3.25
N SER A 184 -1.50 -8.92 3.49
CA SER A 184 -0.95 -7.92 2.57
C SER A 184 -0.59 -8.55 1.21
N ALA A 185 0.13 -9.67 1.22
CA ALA A 185 0.49 -10.40 0.02
C ALA A 185 -0.74 -10.93 -0.73
N ALA A 186 -1.68 -11.57 -0.03
CA ALA A 186 -2.88 -12.13 -0.62
C ALA A 186 -3.81 -11.08 -1.24
N ASN A 187 -3.77 -9.84 -0.74
CA ASN A 187 -4.55 -8.72 -1.24
C ASN A 187 -3.72 -7.73 -2.09
N ARG A 188 -2.49 -8.08 -2.47
CA ARG A 188 -1.61 -7.34 -3.39
C ARG A 188 -1.32 -5.90 -2.94
N THR A 189 -1.30 -5.67 -1.62
CA THR A 189 -0.88 -4.42 -1.01
C THR A 189 0.62 -4.43 -0.71
N ASN A 190 1.20 -3.28 -0.45
CA ASN A 190 2.60 -3.13 -0.08
C ASN A 190 2.75 -2.12 1.08
N ALA A 191 1.81 -2.20 2.01
CA ALA A 191 1.80 -1.43 3.24
C ALA A 191 3.13 -1.57 4.03
N PRO A 192 3.61 -0.51 4.67
CA PRO A 192 4.80 -0.58 5.49
C PRO A 192 4.56 -1.41 6.77
N ASN A 193 5.65 -1.91 7.35
CA ASN A 193 5.63 -2.69 8.58
C ASN A 193 5.23 -1.84 9.79
N ALA A 194 4.39 -2.36 10.68
CA ALA A 194 4.01 -1.70 11.92
C ALA A 194 4.50 -2.48 13.13
N PHE A 195 4.77 -1.76 14.22
CA PHE A 195 5.19 -2.37 15.49
C PHE A 195 4.17 -3.36 16.05
N VAL A 196 2.93 -3.30 15.61
CA VAL A 196 1.87 -4.24 16.00
C VAL A 196 1.84 -5.53 15.15
N ALA A 197 2.62 -5.58 14.09
CA ALA A 197 2.66 -6.76 13.21
C ALA A 197 3.10 -8.04 13.94
N GLU A 198 4.06 -7.93 14.86
CA GLU A 198 4.51 -9.06 15.69
C GLU A 198 3.39 -9.62 16.56
N THR A 199 2.55 -8.78 17.14
CA THR A 199 1.43 -9.21 17.98
C THR A 199 0.34 -9.95 17.20
N LEU A 200 0.26 -9.73 15.89
CA LEU A 200 -0.63 -10.44 14.97
C LEU A 200 0.01 -11.70 14.38
N GLY A 201 1.29 -11.96 14.68
CA GLY A 201 2.04 -13.06 14.06
C GLY A 201 2.30 -12.86 12.56
N GLY A 202 2.10 -11.64 12.07
CA GLY A 202 2.32 -11.29 10.67
C GLY A 202 3.68 -10.64 10.47
N HIS A 203 4.30 -10.97 9.34
CA HIS A 203 5.52 -10.32 8.88
C HIS A 203 5.23 -9.65 7.54
N LEU A 204 5.57 -8.38 7.41
CA LEU A 204 5.53 -7.71 6.12
C LEU A 204 6.70 -8.10 5.22
N ASN A 205 7.74 -8.69 5.79
CA ASN A 205 8.83 -9.34 5.05
C ASN A 205 8.36 -10.69 4.46
N PHE A 206 7.32 -10.64 3.64
CA PHE A 206 6.89 -11.76 2.86
C PHE A 206 7.76 -11.82 1.60
N PRO A 207 8.31 -12.99 1.22
CA PRO A 207 9.15 -13.09 0.03
C PRO A 207 8.47 -12.50 -1.21
N GLY A 208 9.14 -11.56 -1.86
CA GLY A 208 8.61 -10.86 -3.02
C GLY A 208 7.65 -9.69 -2.72
N ASN A 209 7.27 -9.47 -1.46
CA ASN A 209 6.43 -8.35 -1.06
C ASN A 209 7.25 -7.28 -0.34
N ASP A 210 8.29 -6.78 -1.01
CA ASP A 210 9.21 -5.79 -0.46
C ASP A 210 8.48 -4.48 -0.13
N GLN A 211 8.83 -3.91 1.01
CA GLN A 211 8.31 -2.62 1.42
C GLN A 211 8.97 -1.51 0.62
N VAL A 212 8.18 -0.68 -0.03
CA VAL A 212 8.71 0.43 -0.85
C VAL A 212 9.00 1.69 -0.02
N THR A 213 8.49 1.80 1.20
CA THR A 213 8.65 2.97 2.07
C THR A 213 9.03 2.57 3.49
N PHE A 214 9.54 3.53 4.26
CA PHE A 214 9.70 3.39 5.70
C PHE A 214 8.34 3.28 6.37
N TRP A 215 8.29 2.52 7.43
CA TRP A 215 7.11 2.46 8.23
C TRP A 215 7.13 3.56 9.32
N HIS A 216 5.99 3.89 9.85
CA HIS A 216 5.84 4.98 10.84
C HIS A 216 6.69 4.78 12.11
N GLY A 217 6.99 3.53 12.51
CA GLY A 217 7.84 3.22 13.66
C GLY A 217 9.33 3.49 13.44
N ASP A 218 9.81 3.37 12.20
CA ASP A 218 11.19 3.72 11.82
C ASP A 218 11.38 5.23 11.65
N ASN A 219 10.28 5.95 11.77
CA ASN A 219 10.16 7.39 11.81
C ASN A 219 10.50 8.16 10.52
N TYR A 220 10.96 7.54 9.43
CA TYR A 220 11.21 8.21 8.14
C TYR A 220 10.04 8.13 7.15
N PHE A 221 8.85 7.83 7.67
CA PHE A 221 7.60 7.76 6.90
C PHE A 221 6.87 9.11 6.80
N VAL A 222 6.95 9.94 7.85
CA VAL A 222 6.24 11.22 7.97
C VAL A 222 6.79 12.06 9.14
N HIS A 223 6.67 13.40 9.07
CA HIS A 223 7.09 14.33 10.13
C HIS A 223 8.56 14.18 10.53
N THR A 224 9.43 14.18 9.52
CA THR A 224 10.83 13.75 9.64
C THR A 224 11.81 14.85 10.06
N TYR A 225 11.41 16.11 10.09
CA TYR A 225 12.33 17.23 10.41
C TYR A 225 13.07 17.03 11.72
N GLN A 226 12.39 16.52 12.77
CA GLN A 226 13.00 16.25 14.06
C GLN A 226 14.03 15.10 14.04
N LEU A 227 14.00 14.26 13.02
CA LEU A 227 14.91 13.13 12.82
C LEU A 227 16.09 13.53 11.94
N LEU A 228 15.81 14.37 10.93
CA LEU A 228 16.85 14.88 10.03
C LEU A 228 17.80 15.85 10.73
N VAL A 229 17.28 16.66 11.66
CA VAL A 229 18.06 17.60 12.47
C VAL A 229 17.55 17.54 13.91
N PRO A 230 18.00 16.56 14.72
CA PRO A 230 17.53 16.38 16.08
C PRO A 230 17.82 17.56 16.99
N ALA A 231 16.78 18.13 17.60
CA ALA A 231 16.90 19.28 18.47
C ALA A 231 17.78 19.02 19.72
N ASP A 232 17.75 17.80 20.25
CA ASP A 232 18.57 17.43 21.40
C ASP A 232 20.06 17.40 21.08
N GLN A 233 20.43 17.21 19.81
CA GLN A 233 21.80 17.21 19.35
C GLN A 233 22.29 18.62 18.98
N TYR A 234 21.44 19.43 18.32
CA TYR A 234 21.88 20.63 17.66
C TYR A 234 21.38 21.93 18.29
N PHE A 235 20.28 21.94 19.04
CA PHE A 235 19.62 23.20 19.44
C PHE A 235 20.50 24.10 20.32
N GLU A 236 21.25 23.55 21.23
CA GLU A 236 22.09 24.34 22.15
C GLU A 236 23.35 24.91 21.46
N SER A 237 23.90 24.18 20.46
CA SER A 237 25.11 24.60 19.74
C SER A 237 24.82 25.38 18.47
N HIS A 238 23.67 25.12 17.85
CA HIS A 238 23.26 25.68 16.55
C HIS A 238 21.78 26.08 16.56
N PRO A 239 21.37 27.03 17.42
CA PRO A 239 19.97 27.45 17.48
C PRO A 239 19.46 28.03 16.15
N GLU A 240 20.35 28.53 15.29
CA GLU A 240 20.02 29.05 13.96
C GLU A 240 19.53 27.99 12.97
N TYR A 241 19.71 26.71 13.26
CA TYR A 241 19.14 25.62 12.45
C TYR A 241 17.62 25.50 12.61
N PHE A 242 17.10 26.02 13.71
CA PHE A 242 15.70 25.90 14.08
C PHE A 242 14.91 27.17 13.76
N ALA A 243 13.60 27.02 13.64
CA ALA A 243 12.71 28.10 13.28
C ALA A 243 12.76 29.25 14.31
N LEU A 244 12.66 30.46 13.81
CA LEU A 244 12.45 31.67 14.59
C LEU A 244 10.95 31.92 14.69
N ASN A 245 10.37 32.02 15.89
CA ASN A 245 8.95 32.30 16.07
C ASN A 245 8.64 33.83 15.89
N ASP A 246 7.37 34.20 16.04
CA ASP A 246 6.90 35.58 15.93
C ASP A 246 7.39 36.50 17.09
N LYS A 247 7.92 35.90 18.16
CA LYS A 247 8.53 36.61 19.29
C LYS A 247 10.04 36.76 19.17
N ASN A 248 10.62 36.41 18.02
CA ASN A 248 12.04 36.39 17.76
C ASN A 248 12.84 35.38 18.65
N GLU A 249 12.23 34.25 19.01
CA GLU A 249 12.84 33.20 19.77
C GLU A 249 13.01 31.95 18.88
N ARG A 250 14.13 31.22 19.05
CA ARG A 250 14.31 29.92 18.38
C ARG A 250 13.50 28.84 19.05
N ILE A 251 12.84 28.00 18.25
CA ILE A 251 11.93 26.94 18.73
C ILE A 251 12.39 25.56 18.27
N ARG A 252 12.34 24.58 19.17
CA ARG A 252 12.77 23.20 18.88
C ARG A 252 11.83 22.45 17.93
N GLY A 253 10.59 22.90 17.79
CA GLY A 253 9.53 22.17 17.10
C GLY A 253 9.59 22.23 15.58
N HIS A 254 10.42 23.11 15.01
CA HIS A 254 10.50 23.27 13.55
C HIS A 254 11.88 23.75 13.09
N LEU A 255 12.22 23.54 11.81
CA LEU A 255 13.50 23.91 11.23
C LEU A 255 13.45 25.26 10.53
N CYS A 256 14.61 25.91 10.38
CA CYS A 256 14.80 27.01 9.47
C CYS A 256 15.08 26.46 8.06
N GLU A 257 14.03 26.39 7.23
CA GLU A 257 14.03 25.73 5.92
C GLU A 257 14.94 26.42 4.87
N THR A 258 15.37 27.66 5.13
CA THR A 258 16.26 28.40 4.23
C THR A 258 17.71 28.51 4.72
N ASN A 259 18.04 27.96 5.89
CA ASN A 259 19.39 27.96 6.41
C ASN A 259 20.23 26.87 5.70
N PRO A 260 21.36 27.25 5.02
CA PRO A 260 22.17 26.28 4.26
C PRO A 260 22.77 25.17 5.13
N GLU A 261 23.18 25.46 6.37
CA GLU A 261 23.77 24.44 7.24
C GLU A 261 22.68 23.47 7.76
N THR A 262 21.45 23.94 8.00
CA THR A 262 20.30 23.08 8.29
C THR A 262 20.05 22.10 7.13
N ILE A 263 20.04 22.59 5.90
CA ILE A 263 19.87 21.75 4.69
C ILE A 263 20.99 20.72 4.59
N LYS A 264 22.23 21.13 4.83
CA LYS A 264 23.40 20.24 4.76
C LYS A 264 23.34 19.11 5.79
N VAL A 265 23.00 19.43 7.05
CA VAL A 265 22.84 18.41 8.10
C VAL A 265 21.70 17.46 7.76
N ALA A 266 20.54 17.97 7.36
CA ALA A 266 19.40 17.16 6.95
C ALA A 266 19.73 16.25 5.76
N THR A 267 20.48 16.75 4.77
CA THR A 267 20.95 15.97 3.63
C THR A 267 21.87 14.81 4.05
N GLN A 268 22.84 15.09 4.92
CA GLN A 268 23.77 14.07 5.41
C GLN A 268 23.03 12.96 6.15
N THR A 269 22.06 13.33 6.99
CA THR A 269 21.21 12.37 7.71
C THR A 269 20.39 11.53 6.74
N ALA A 270 19.71 12.15 5.78
CA ALA A 270 18.89 11.43 4.79
C ALA A 270 19.71 10.44 3.96
N LEU A 271 20.89 10.84 3.48
CA LEU A 271 21.80 9.97 2.74
C LEU A 271 22.28 8.80 3.59
N GLN A 272 22.62 9.04 4.87
CA GLN A 272 23.04 7.96 5.76
C GLN A 272 21.91 6.95 5.98
N VAL A 273 20.68 7.44 6.21
CA VAL A 273 19.50 6.58 6.36
C VAL A 273 19.28 5.70 5.14
N LEU A 274 19.43 6.24 3.93
CA LEU A 274 19.28 5.45 2.70
C LEU A 274 20.42 4.45 2.51
N ARG A 275 21.67 4.78 2.88
CA ARG A 275 22.79 3.83 2.85
C ARG A 275 22.56 2.65 3.80
N ASP A 276 21.97 2.92 4.96
CA ASP A 276 21.66 1.89 5.95
C ASP A 276 20.40 1.06 5.57
N ASN A 277 19.60 1.54 4.60
CA ASN A 277 18.35 0.90 4.14
C ASN A 277 18.25 0.93 2.60
N PRO A 278 19.13 0.20 1.89
CA PRO A 278 19.23 0.28 0.43
C PRO A 278 18.03 -0.31 -0.33
N ASP A 279 17.16 -1.04 0.36
CA ASP A 279 15.91 -1.61 -0.16
C ASP A 279 14.76 -0.58 -0.26
N LYS A 280 14.89 0.58 0.40
CA LYS A 280 13.84 1.60 0.43
C LYS A 280 13.83 2.46 -0.83
N ARG A 281 12.65 2.66 -1.39
CA ARG A 281 12.42 3.48 -2.57
C ARG A 281 11.74 4.81 -2.28
N LEU A 282 11.20 4.98 -1.09
CA LEU A 282 10.52 6.19 -0.63
C LEU A 282 11.10 6.64 0.69
N ILE A 283 11.56 7.89 0.77
CA ILE A 283 11.96 8.56 2.02
C ILE A 283 11.16 9.85 2.16
N ASP A 284 10.68 10.13 3.37
CA ASP A 284 9.92 11.34 3.64
C ASP A 284 10.82 12.48 4.16
N ILE A 285 10.66 13.67 3.61
CA ILE A 285 11.29 14.93 4.03
C ILE A 285 10.18 15.91 4.30
N SER A 286 9.50 15.78 5.43
CA SER A 286 8.34 16.58 5.75
C SER A 286 8.41 17.26 7.11
N ARG A 287 7.66 18.35 7.21
CA ARG A 287 7.51 19.19 8.40
C ARG A 287 6.92 18.39 9.54
N ASN A 288 7.27 18.77 10.78
CA ASN A 288 6.65 18.21 11.97
C ASN A 288 5.14 18.55 12.01
N ASP A 289 4.36 17.80 12.77
CA ASP A 289 2.91 17.98 12.90
C ASP A 289 2.56 19.21 13.76
N THR A 290 2.97 20.36 13.27
CA THR A 290 2.73 21.65 13.90
C THR A 290 2.38 22.72 12.87
N GLY A 291 1.66 23.76 13.28
CA GLY A 291 1.43 24.96 12.46
C GLY A 291 2.60 25.98 12.49
N GLU A 292 3.70 25.63 13.16
CA GLU A 292 4.85 26.51 13.30
C GLU A 292 5.54 26.78 11.97
N ILE A 293 5.98 28.02 11.80
CA ILE A 293 6.73 28.48 10.62
C ILE A 293 7.93 29.31 11.10
N CYS A 294 8.99 29.35 10.29
CA CYS A 294 10.15 30.18 10.59
C CYS A 294 9.91 31.63 10.17
N HIS A 295 10.04 32.57 11.08
CA HIS A 295 9.88 34.02 10.87
C HIS A 295 11.21 34.78 10.59
N CYS A 296 12.32 34.05 10.32
CA CYS A 296 13.55 34.75 9.88
C CYS A 296 13.32 35.45 8.51
N GLU A 297 14.14 36.42 8.22
CA GLU A 297 14.02 37.28 7.02
C GLU A 297 13.93 36.43 5.73
N ASN A 298 14.83 35.46 5.54
CA ASN A 298 14.86 34.63 4.34
C ASN A 298 13.60 33.79 4.17
N CYS A 299 13.16 33.11 5.24
CA CYS A 299 11.94 32.30 5.20
C CYS A 299 10.70 33.15 4.95
N THR A 300 10.63 34.35 5.55
CA THR A 300 9.52 35.29 5.37
C THR A 300 9.46 35.82 3.92
N ALA A 301 10.58 36.27 3.41
CA ALA A 301 10.68 36.76 2.02
C ALA A 301 10.30 35.67 1.00
N LEU A 302 10.75 34.44 1.23
CA LEU A 302 10.42 33.33 0.35
C LEU A 302 8.93 32.95 0.42
N ARG A 303 8.32 32.92 1.61
CA ARG A 303 6.88 32.68 1.76
C ARG A 303 6.03 33.74 1.07
N GLU A 304 6.41 35.03 1.20
CA GLU A 304 5.70 36.13 0.54
C GLU A 304 5.79 36.01 -0.98
N LYS A 305 6.97 35.71 -1.50
CA LYS A 305 7.21 35.50 -2.93
C LYS A 305 6.37 34.32 -3.46
N GLU A 306 6.40 33.21 -2.77
CA GLU A 306 5.77 31.96 -3.21
C GLU A 306 4.30 31.79 -2.81
N GLY A 307 3.77 32.75 -2.03
CA GLY A 307 2.35 32.78 -1.63
C GLY A 307 1.98 31.86 -0.45
N GLY A 308 2.96 31.24 0.22
CA GLY A 308 2.75 30.38 1.37
C GLY A 308 3.94 29.56 1.78
N SER A 309 3.78 28.78 2.84
CA SER A 309 4.86 27.95 3.42
C SER A 309 5.30 26.78 2.52
N THR A 310 4.53 26.45 1.51
CA THR A 310 4.92 25.46 0.48
C THR A 310 6.21 25.87 -0.23
N GLY A 311 6.42 27.19 -0.42
CA GLY A 311 7.64 27.70 -1.03
C GLY A 311 8.89 27.34 -0.22
N THR A 312 8.87 27.52 1.11
CA THR A 312 10.01 27.19 1.98
C THR A 312 10.18 25.67 2.12
N MET A 313 9.07 24.94 2.21
CA MET A 313 9.09 23.47 2.24
C MET A 313 9.74 22.89 0.98
N LEU A 314 9.31 23.33 -0.21
CA LEU A 314 9.89 22.85 -1.47
C LEU A 314 11.32 23.29 -1.67
N TYR A 315 11.68 24.50 -1.24
CA TYR A 315 13.08 24.96 -1.26
C TYR A 315 13.99 24.00 -0.47
N PHE A 316 13.57 23.62 0.73
CA PHE A 316 14.28 22.67 1.59
C PHE A 316 14.31 21.27 0.99
N ALA A 317 13.16 20.73 0.63
CA ALA A 317 13.03 19.37 0.11
C ALA A 317 13.75 19.19 -1.24
N ASN A 318 13.65 20.17 -2.17
CA ASN A 318 14.34 20.12 -3.46
C ASN A 318 15.87 20.07 -3.30
N ALA A 319 16.42 20.84 -2.36
CA ALA A 319 17.86 20.84 -2.11
C ALA A 319 18.36 19.46 -1.63
N ILE A 320 17.63 18.83 -0.73
CA ILE A 320 17.95 17.49 -0.22
C ILE A 320 17.74 16.43 -1.31
N ALA A 321 16.62 16.49 -2.03
CA ALA A 321 16.28 15.55 -3.10
C ALA A 321 17.32 15.56 -4.24
N ALA A 322 17.87 16.74 -4.57
CA ALA A 322 18.92 16.85 -5.57
C ALA A 322 20.21 16.11 -5.18
N GLU A 323 20.57 16.10 -3.91
CA GLU A 323 21.73 15.34 -3.42
C GLU A 323 21.42 13.84 -3.33
N ILE A 324 20.22 13.46 -2.88
CA ILE A 324 19.76 12.05 -2.87
C ILE A 324 19.82 11.46 -4.28
N LYS A 325 19.34 12.19 -5.29
CA LYS A 325 19.31 11.72 -6.68
C LYS A 325 20.68 11.36 -7.25
N LYS A 326 21.75 12.01 -6.77
CA LYS A 326 23.13 11.72 -7.26
C LYS A 326 23.61 10.34 -6.84
N GLU A 327 23.21 9.88 -5.66
CA GLU A 327 23.64 8.61 -5.09
C GLU A 327 22.57 7.51 -5.24
N PHE A 328 21.31 7.89 -5.16
CA PHE A 328 20.13 7.01 -5.21
C PHE A 328 19.13 7.52 -6.28
N PRO A 329 19.41 7.30 -7.59
CA PRO A 329 18.61 7.88 -8.68
C PRO A 329 17.15 7.37 -8.72
N ASP A 330 16.87 6.19 -8.18
CA ASP A 330 15.55 5.56 -8.17
C ASP A 330 14.73 5.84 -6.90
N VAL A 331 15.33 6.57 -5.94
CA VAL A 331 14.63 6.93 -4.69
C VAL A 331 13.74 8.14 -4.93
N ILE A 332 12.49 8.00 -4.52
CA ILE A 332 11.49 9.06 -4.49
C ILE A 332 11.49 9.71 -3.12
N VAL A 333 11.65 11.02 -3.07
CA VAL A 333 11.48 11.82 -1.86
C VAL A 333 10.01 12.19 -1.74
N THR A 334 9.37 11.93 -0.60
CA THR A 334 8.03 12.44 -0.31
C THR A 334 8.09 13.65 0.61
N SER A 335 7.13 14.55 0.47
CA SER A 335 6.94 15.68 1.39
C SER A 335 5.45 15.96 1.52
N LEU A 336 5.00 16.41 2.72
CA LEU A 336 3.58 16.57 2.99
C LEU A 336 3.02 17.91 2.47
N ALA A 337 2.00 17.85 1.64
CA ALA A 337 1.08 18.95 1.39
C ALA A 337 -0.05 18.90 2.42
N TYR A 338 0.18 19.48 3.58
CA TYR A 338 -0.63 19.35 4.77
C TYR A 338 -0.73 20.69 5.50
N TRP A 339 -1.90 21.02 6.01
CA TRP A 339 -2.15 22.24 6.79
C TRP A 339 -1.65 23.51 6.08
N VAL A 340 -0.51 24.09 6.51
CA VAL A 340 0.04 25.36 5.97
C VAL A 340 0.76 25.20 4.63
N THR A 341 0.96 23.97 4.16
CA THR A 341 1.63 23.64 2.87
C THR A 341 0.70 22.96 1.87
N ARG A 342 -0.61 23.04 2.09
CA ARG A 342 -1.60 22.31 1.27
C ARG A 342 -1.70 22.79 -0.17
N GLU A 343 -1.55 24.09 -0.41
CA GLU A 343 -1.57 24.68 -1.75
C GLU A 343 -0.18 24.65 -2.38
N PRO A 344 -0.03 24.38 -3.68
CA PRO A 344 1.25 24.52 -4.38
C PRO A 344 1.85 25.91 -4.26
N ALA A 345 3.17 26.03 -4.33
CA ALA A 345 3.86 27.30 -4.41
C ALA A 345 3.63 27.96 -5.78
N LYS A 346 3.84 29.29 -5.88
CA LYS A 346 3.59 30.04 -7.11
C LYS A 346 4.59 29.74 -8.22
N SER A 347 5.86 29.55 -7.89
CA SER A 347 6.93 29.40 -8.88
C SER A 347 7.88 28.22 -8.59
N ILE A 348 8.03 27.81 -7.34
CA ILE A 348 8.84 26.65 -6.98
C ILE A 348 8.01 25.39 -7.22
N VAL A 349 8.49 24.53 -8.10
CA VAL A 349 7.92 23.21 -8.35
C VAL A 349 8.75 22.13 -7.65
N PRO A 350 8.17 20.98 -7.30
CA PRO A 350 8.93 19.84 -6.80
C PRO A 350 10.00 19.39 -7.81
N ALA A 351 11.17 18.99 -7.32
CA ALA A 351 12.16 18.31 -8.16
C ALA A 351 11.58 17.00 -8.74
N ASP A 352 12.12 16.53 -9.84
CA ASP A 352 11.57 15.39 -10.59
C ASP A 352 11.57 14.05 -9.82
N ASN A 353 12.39 13.93 -8.77
CA ASN A 353 12.38 12.83 -7.82
C ASN A 353 11.57 13.13 -6.54
N ILE A 354 10.77 14.19 -6.49
CA ILE A 354 9.86 14.47 -5.39
C ILE A 354 8.43 14.13 -5.78
N SER A 355 7.76 13.36 -4.94
CA SER A 355 6.31 13.14 -4.96
C SER A 355 5.67 13.78 -3.72
N VAL A 356 4.82 14.77 -3.95
CA VAL A 356 4.10 15.40 -2.85
C VAL A 356 3.01 14.47 -2.35
N ARG A 357 2.92 14.29 -1.03
CA ARG A 357 1.85 13.53 -0.37
C ARG A 357 0.78 14.51 0.11
N LEU A 358 -0.31 14.60 -0.65
CA LEU A 358 -1.43 15.47 -0.33
C LEU A 358 -2.36 14.84 0.71
N CYS A 359 -2.52 15.51 1.85
CA CYS A 359 -3.43 15.12 2.90
C CYS A 359 -4.82 15.75 2.72
N ASN A 360 -5.88 14.95 2.76
CA ASN A 360 -7.25 15.44 2.62
C ASN A 360 -7.97 15.66 3.98
N ASP A 361 -7.25 16.16 4.97
CA ASP A 361 -7.68 16.38 6.36
C ASP A 361 -8.81 17.41 6.54
N SER A 362 -9.14 18.19 5.51
CA SER A 362 -10.10 19.31 5.59
C SER A 362 -11.37 19.09 4.76
N CYS A 363 -11.77 17.85 4.51
CA CYS A 363 -12.99 17.54 3.75
C CYS A 363 -13.96 16.66 4.55
N SER A 364 -15.17 16.48 4.04
CA SER A 364 -16.13 15.52 4.58
C SER A 364 -15.86 14.14 3.96
N TRP A 365 -15.30 13.22 4.73
CA TRP A 365 -14.90 11.88 4.25
C TRP A 365 -16.09 10.96 3.93
N GLY A 366 -17.31 11.35 4.26
CA GLY A 366 -18.54 10.64 3.90
C GLY A 366 -19.20 11.06 2.59
N ASN A 367 -18.53 11.89 1.77
CA ASN A 367 -19.08 12.39 0.52
C ASN A 367 -18.05 12.32 -0.63
N PRO A 368 -18.47 11.97 -1.87
CA PRO A 368 -17.56 11.91 -3.02
C PRO A 368 -16.99 13.29 -3.37
N PHE A 369 -15.71 13.38 -3.68
CA PHE A 369 -15.05 14.65 -3.98
C PHE A 369 -15.65 15.38 -5.18
N LYS A 370 -16.02 14.66 -6.25
CA LYS A 370 -16.59 15.25 -7.46
C LYS A 370 -18.01 15.80 -7.30
N LYS A 371 -18.76 15.35 -6.28
CA LYS A 371 -20.21 15.58 -6.20
C LYS A 371 -20.60 16.68 -5.21
N VAL A 372 -19.71 17.12 -4.33
CA VAL A 372 -20.05 17.99 -3.22
C VAL A 372 -19.25 19.30 -3.24
N ARG A 373 -19.97 20.43 -3.26
CA ARG A 373 -19.36 21.79 -3.33
C ARG A 373 -18.37 22.08 -2.19
N SER A 374 -18.58 21.52 -1.01
CA SER A 374 -17.68 21.68 0.15
C SER A 374 -16.28 21.12 -0.12
N HIS A 375 -16.10 20.24 -1.12
CA HIS A 375 -14.82 19.66 -1.51
C HIS A 375 -14.10 20.45 -2.61
N ALA A 376 -14.64 21.58 -3.06
CA ALA A 376 -14.04 22.38 -4.14
C ALA A 376 -12.58 22.75 -3.87
N TYR A 377 -12.23 22.98 -2.59
CA TYR A 377 -10.87 23.29 -2.18
C TYR A 377 -9.93 22.07 -2.36
N THR A 378 -10.33 20.90 -1.90
CA THR A 378 -9.58 19.63 -2.07
C THR A 378 -9.40 19.31 -3.55
N VAL A 379 -10.48 19.39 -4.34
CA VAL A 379 -10.45 19.16 -5.80
C VAL A 379 -9.51 20.14 -6.51
N LYS A 380 -9.59 21.43 -6.14
CA LYS A 380 -8.69 22.48 -6.69
C LYS A 380 -7.23 22.14 -6.40
N ASN A 381 -6.90 21.81 -5.16
CA ASN A 381 -5.51 21.55 -4.76
C ASN A 381 -4.97 20.26 -5.39
N THR A 382 -5.77 19.22 -5.48
CA THR A 382 -5.38 17.96 -6.16
C THR A 382 -4.98 18.24 -7.61
N LYS A 383 -5.83 18.98 -8.34
CA LYS A 383 -5.54 19.36 -9.73
C LYS A 383 -4.30 20.24 -9.84
N ALA A 384 -4.17 21.23 -8.97
CA ALA A 384 -3.02 22.13 -8.97
C ALA A 384 -1.70 21.39 -8.67
N TRP A 385 -1.70 20.41 -7.77
CA TRP A 385 -0.55 19.55 -7.56
C TRP A 385 -0.28 18.62 -8.74
N HIS A 386 -1.31 18.06 -9.36
CA HIS A 386 -1.16 17.26 -10.58
C HIS A 386 -0.54 18.08 -11.74
N GLU A 387 -0.93 19.36 -11.87
CA GLU A 387 -0.40 20.28 -12.88
C GLU A 387 1.09 20.61 -12.69
N THR A 388 1.70 20.33 -11.53
CA THR A 388 3.16 20.46 -11.35
C THR A 388 3.95 19.44 -12.16
N GLY A 389 3.29 18.38 -12.66
CA GLY A 389 3.90 17.32 -13.49
C GLY A 389 4.56 16.17 -12.70
N ASN A 390 4.64 16.27 -11.39
CA ASN A 390 5.23 15.23 -10.54
C ASN A 390 4.17 14.20 -10.12
N PRO A 391 4.58 12.95 -9.84
CA PRO A 391 3.70 11.95 -9.25
C PRO A 391 3.10 12.46 -7.94
N LEU A 392 1.78 12.28 -7.77
CA LEU A 392 1.07 12.67 -6.56
C LEU A 392 0.87 11.45 -5.66
N PHE A 393 1.15 11.60 -4.37
CA PHE A 393 0.77 10.64 -3.35
C PHE A 393 -0.36 11.22 -2.51
N ILE A 394 -1.22 10.35 -1.99
CA ILE A 394 -2.40 10.74 -1.23
C ILE A 394 -2.32 10.15 0.18
N TRP A 395 -2.65 10.99 1.16
CA TRP A 395 -3.00 10.56 2.51
C TRP A 395 -4.50 10.79 2.70
N ASP A 396 -5.25 9.73 2.61
CA ASP A 396 -6.70 9.73 2.78
C ASP A 396 -7.12 9.28 4.19
N TYR A 397 -8.35 9.57 4.59
CA TYR A 397 -8.89 9.24 5.91
C TYR A 397 -10.23 8.52 5.78
N ASN A 398 -10.33 7.33 6.36
CA ASN A 398 -11.50 6.46 6.22
C ASN A 398 -12.04 5.93 7.56
N VAL A 399 -11.88 6.69 8.63
CA VAL A 399 -12.31 6.30 9.98
C VAL A 399 -12.76 7.51 10.78
N ASN A 400 -13.64 7.28 11.77
CA ASN A 400 -13.97 8.28 12.76
C ASN A 400 -12.92 8.25 13.89
N PHE A 401 -11.97 9.18 13.87
CA PHE A 401 -10.89 9.26 14.85
C PHE A 401 -11.37 9.50 16.27
N SER A 402 -12.53 10.14 16.46
CA SER A 402 -13.09 10.36 17.79
C SER A 402 -13.67 9.10 18.41
N HIS A 403 -14.05 8.11 17.58
CA HIS A 403 -14.64 6.86 18.04
C HIS A 403 -14.63 5.80 16.94
N TYR A 404 -13.63 4.93 16.92
CA TYR A 404 -13.43 3.92 15.87
C TYR A 404 -14.60 2.95 15.68
N MET A 405 -15.41 2.70 16.74
CA MET A 405 -16.57 1.81 16.69
C MET A 405 -17.86 2.53 16.28
N ALA A 406 -17.85 3.88 16.18
CA ALA A 406 -19.02 4.60 15.71
C ALA A 406 -19.20 4.44 14.20
N PRO A 407 -20.43 4.32 13.69
CA PRO A 407 -20.71 4.22 12.27
C PRO A 407 -20.06 5.36 11.48
N MET A 408 -19.39 5.00 10.39
CA MET A 408 -18.76 5.92 9.45
C MET A 408 -19.35 5.68 8.06
N PRO A 409 -20.32 6.51 7.61
CA PRO A 409 -21.05 6.27 6.36
C PRO A 409 -20.26 6.70 5.14
N ASN A 410 -19.13 6.03 4.82
CA ASN A 410 -18.25 6.37 3.72
C ASN A 410 -17.95 5.19 2.76
N LEU A 411 -18.52 4.01 2.96
CA LEU A 411 -18.32 2.88 2.04
C LEU A 411 -18.69 3.23 0.60
N ASP A 412 -19.83 3.88 0.41
CA ASP A 412 -20.34 4.27 -0.91
C ASP A 412 -19.48 5.30 -1.67
N VAL A 413 -18.46 5.87 -1.02
CA VAL A 413 -17.65 6.93 -1.62
C VAL A 413 -16.17 6.55 -1.79
N ILE A 414 -15.73 5.46 -1.17
CA ILE A 414 -14.34 4.99 -1.21
C ILE A 414 -13.87 4.80 -2.65
N ALA A 415 -14.65 4.09 -3.47
CA ALA A 415 -14.32 3.83 -4.86
C ALA A 415 -14.28 5.11 -5.70
N ASP A 416 -15.28 5.99 -5.56
CA ASP A 416 -15.32 7.29 -6.25
C ASP A 416 -14.09 8.14 -5.90
N ASN A 417 -13.64 8.10 -4.64
CA ASN A 417 -12.48 8.85 -4.18
C ASN A 417 -11.17 8.26 -4.70
N ILE A 418 -10.98 6.93 -4.67
CA ILE A 418 -9.80 6.26 -5.22
C ILE A 418 -9.69 6.54 -6.72
N ARG A 419 -10.79 6.41 -7.48
CA ARG A 419 -10.84 6.75 -8.91
C ARG A 419 -10.51 8.22 -9.15
N PHE A 420 -11.04 9.13 -8.33
CA PHE A 420 -10.72 10.55 -8.44
C PHE A 420 -9.21 10.81 -8.25
N TRP A 421 -8.58 10.17 -7.26
CA TRP A 421 -7.14 10.31 -7.03
C TRP A 421 -6.32 9.77 -8.20
N THR A 422 -6.63 8.57 -8.70
CA THR A 422 -5.91 7.96 -9.81
C THR A 422 -6.06 8.74 -11.12
N GLU A 423 -7.26 9.25 -11.43
CA GLU A 423 -7.52 10.12 -12.57
C GLU A 423 -6.75 11.46 -12.51
N ASN A 424 -6.39 11.90 -11.30
CA ASN A 424 -5.60 13.12 -11.08
C ASN A 424 -4.13 12.83 -10.75
N GLY A 425 -3.59 11.72 -11.27
CA GLY A 425 -2.16 11.44 -11.28
C GLY A 425 -1.60 10.83 -10.00
N ALA A 426 -2.44 10.34 -9.09
CA ALA A 426 -1.96 9.63 -7.91
C ALA A 426 -1.20 8.36 -8.32
N LYS A 427 0.00 8.21 -7.76
CA LYS A 427 0.87 7.02 -7.88
C LYS A 427 1.02 6.27 -6.56
N GLY A 428 0.49 6.81 -5.48
CA GLY A 428 0.42 6.14 -4.19
C GLY A 428 -0.76 6.64 -3.39
N ILE A 429 -1.43 5.72 -2.70
CA ILE A 429 -2.52 6.04 -1.79
C ILE A 429 -2.28 5.32 -0.48
N MET A 430 -2.29 6.06 0.63
CA MET A 430 -2.42 5.55 1.98
C MET A 430 -3.76 6.01 2.53
N THR A 431 -4.59 5.08 3.00
CA THR A 431 -5.89 5.41 3.62
C THR A 431 -5.84 5.12 5.10
N GLN A 432 -5.72 6.15 5.91
CA GLN A 432 -5.67 5.98 7.36
C GLN A 432 -7.02 5.53 7.90
N GLY A 433 -7.04 4.32 8.44
CA GLY A 433 -8.17 3.67 9.08
C GLY A 433 -7.95 3.41 10.57
N ALA A 434 -8.63 2.40 11.12
CA ALA A 434 -8.42 1.93 12.49
C ALA A 434 -7.13 1.09 12.56
N TYR A 435 -5.97 1.75 12.70
CA TYR A 435 -4.66 1.08 12.63
C TYR A 435 -4.09 0.73 14.02
N GLN A 436 -4.54 1.39 15.09
CA GLN A 436 -3.98 1.23 16.44
C GLN A 436 -4.52 0.00 17.19
N SER A 437 -5.60 -0.60 16.70
CA SER A 437 -6.23 -1.74 17.34
C SER A 437 -6.99 -2.62 16.33
N PRO A 438 -7.23 -3.90 16.65
CA PRO A 438 -7.93 -4.83 15.75
C PRO A 438 -9.44 -4.61 15.67
N GLY A 439 -9.97 -3.49 16.16
CA GLY A 439 -11.40 -3.18 16.18
C GLY A 439 -11.71 -1.80 15.65
N GLY A 440 -12.60 -1.75 14.67
CA GLY A 440 -13.18 -0.56 14.09
C GLY A 440 -14.50 -0.91 13.42
N GLU A 441 -15.38 0.07 13.21
CA GLU A 441 -16.65 -0.17 12.53
C GLU A 441 -16.38 -0.61 11.09
N ARG A 442 -16.76 -1.85 10.76
CA ARG A 442 -16.52 -2.51 9.46
C ARG A 442 -15.07 -2.44 8.97
N ASP A 443 -14.09 -2.41 9.87
CA ASP A 443 -12.68 -2.22 9.56
C ASP A 443 -12.13 -3.24 8.56
N LYS A 444 -12.50 -4.52 8.72
CA LYS A 444 -12.07 -5.61 7.83
C LYS A 444 -12.70 -5.52 6.44
N LEU A 445 -13.99 -5.17 6.38
CA LEU A 445 -14.68 -4.93 5.10
C LEU A 445 -14.03 -3.75 4.36
N ARG A 446 -13.85 -2.60 5.05
CA ARG A 446 -13.24 -1.42 4.44
C ARG A 446 -11.84 -1.68 3.94
N SER A 447 -10.98 -2.24 4.79
CA SER A 447 -9.59 -2.49 4.41
C SER A 447 -9.47 -3.45 3.23
N TRP A 448 -10.32 -4.48 3.18
CA TRP A 448 -10.32 -5.42 2.07
C TRP A 448 -10.82 -4.79 0.76
N VAL A 449 -11.95 -4.08 0.78
CA VAL A 449 -12.48 -3.35 -0.38
C VAL A 449 -11.48 -2.31 -0.89
N ILE A 450 -10.86 -1.55 0.01
CA ILE A 450 -9.83 -0.58 -0.32
C ILE A 450 -8.63 -1.27 -1.01
N ALA A 451 -8.16 -2.39 -0.48
CA ALA A 451 -7.04 -3.13 -1.06
C ALA A 451 -7.35 -3.57 -2.51
N GLN A 452 -8.55 -4.11 -2.77
CA GLN A 452 -8.95 -4.50 -4.11
C GLN A 452 -9.05 -3.29 -5.07
N LEU A 453 -9.60 -2.17 -4.61
CA LEU A 453 -9.70 -0.94 -5.41
C LEU A 453 -8.35 -0.26 -5.63
N MET A 454 -7.41 -0.37 -4.69
CA MET A 454 -6.03 0.10 -4.90
C MET A 454 -5.28 -0.76 -5.92
N TRP A 455 -5.58 -2.06 -5.98
CA TRP A 455 -5.06 -2.94 -7.01
C TRP A 455 -5.68 -2.62 -8.37
N ASN A 456 -6.99 -2.55 -8.45
CA ASN A 456 -7.73 -2.21 -9.67
C ASN A 456 -8.91 -1.27 -9.37
N PRO A 457 -8.78 0.04 -9.65
CA PRO A 457 -9.84 1.02 -9.39
C PRO A 457 -11.13 0.81 -10.20
N ASP A 458 -11.08 0.02 -11.28
CA ASP A 458 -12.23 -0.22 -12.15
C ASP A 458 -13.19 -1.31 -11.62
N LEU A 459 -12.81 -2.00 -10.53
CA LEU A 459 -13.68 -2.99 -9.89
C LEU A 459 -14.97 -2.35 -9.34
N ASN A 460 -16.05 -3.12 -9.34
CA ASN A 460 -17.33 -2.68 -8.80
C ASN A 460 -17.35 -2.84 -7.28
N GLU A 461 -17.39 -1.71 -6.57
CA GLU A 461 -17.36 -1.68 -5.09
C GLU A 461 -18.54 -2.41 -4.44
N LYS A 462 -19.73 -2.35 -5.05
CA LYS A 462 -20.91 -3.04 -4.48
C LYS A 462 -20.84 -4.56 -4.62
N GLU A 463 -20.17 -5.03 -5.66
CA GLU A 463 -19.89 -6.45 -5.82
C GLU A 463 -18.78 -6.90 -4.87
N LEU A 464 -17.75 -6.07 -4.64
CA LEU A 464 -16.72 -6.34 -3.65
C LEU A 464 -17.27 -6.38 -2.22
N GLU A 465 -18.12 -5.42 -1.84
CA GLU A 465 -18.80 -5.40 -0.55
C GLU A 465 -19.61 -6.69 -0.35
N ARG A 466 -20.38 -7.08 -1.37
CA ARG A 466 -21.21 -8.29 -1.34
C ARG A 466 -20.36 -9.56 -1.28
N ASP A 467 -19.25 -9.61 -2.02
CA ASP A 467 -18.28 -10.70 -1.97
C ASP A 467 -17.73 -10.86 -0.54
N PHE A 468 -17.26 -9.77 0.06
CA PHE A 468 -16.78 -9.80 1.45
C PHE A 468 -17.87 -10.22 2.43
N ILE A 469 -19.05 -9.61 2.36
CA ILE A 469 -20.15 -9.88 3.31
C ILE A 469 -20.54 -11.34 3.26
N ARG A 470 -20.70 -11.91 2.09
CA ARG A 470 -21.11 -13.32 1.93
C ARG A 470 -20.00 -14.29 2.36
N GLY A 471 -18.78 -14.01 1.97
CA GLY A 471 -17.66 -14.89 2.31
C GLY A 471 -17.25 -14.81 3.78
N TYR A 472 -17.27 -13.62 4.37
CA TYR A 472 -16.82 -13.41 5.75
C TYR A 472 -17.90 -13.71 6.80
N PHE A 473 -19.15 -13.29 6.57
CA PHE A 473 -20.25 -13.45 7.53
C PHE A 473 -21.06 -14.71 7.29
N GLY A 474 -20.93 -15.38 6.13
CA GLY A 474 -21.57 -16.65 5.84
C GLY A 474 -23.08 -16.62 6.08
N PRO A 475 -23.63 -17.43 7.03
CA PRO A 475 -25.07 -17.49 7.29
C PRO A 475 -25.74 -16.17 7.73
N ALA A 476 -24.95 -15.20 8.22
CA ALA A 476 -25.45 -13.89 8.63
C ALA A 476 -25.33 -12.83 7.51
N ALA A 477 -25.05 -13.25 6.28
CA ALA A 477 -24.78 -12.31 5.19
C ALA A 477 -25.99 -11.46 4.83
N GLU A 478 -27.21 -12.01 4.84
CA GLU A 478 -28.43 -11.27 4.50
C GLU A 478 -28.69 -10.10 5.49
N GLU A 479 -28.48 -10.35 6.77
CA GLU A 479 -28.62 -9.32 7.81
C GLU A 479 -27.51 -8.26 7.70
N MET A 480 -26.32 -8.67 7.31
CA MET A 480 -25.19 -7.75 7.10
C MET A 480 -25.32 -6.95 5.81
N GLU A 481 -25.92 -7.48 4.76
CA GLU A 481 -26.25 -6.71 3.55
C GLU A 481 -27.37 -5.68 3.82
N ALA A 482 -28.28 -5.99 4.74
CA ALA A 482 -29.37 -5.10 5.13
C ALA A 482 -28.93 -3.97 6.08
N TYR A 483 -27.89 -4.20 6.87
CA TYR A 483 -27.27 -3.22 7.78
C TYR A 483 -26.43 -2.21 7.03
#